data_002596b165b43655725a16a490bb99f5
#
_entry.id   002596b165b43655725a16a490bb99f5
#
_cell.length_a   1.000
_cell.length_b   1.000
_cell.length_c   1.000
_cell.angle_alpha   90.00
_cell.angle_beta   90.00
_cell.angle_gamma   90.00
#
_symmetry.space_group_name_H-M   'P 1'
#
loop_
_entity.id
_entity.type
_entity.pdbx_description
1 polymer ?
#
loop_
_entity_poly.entity_id
_entity_poly.type
_entity_poly.pdbx_seq_one_letter_code
_entity_poly.pdbx_strand_id
1 'polypeptide(L)'
;MKYLLGFLAFIGIISCSTSQVSKYSKIEYEVGPCFGFCPVYKITIDNNRKAILEAEHFNFSEGGSKDDLSKPREGTFTATISKEDYQKLVEMVDNADVRNLKDSYIDERIMDASKSDLRIGFSDGTKKSIQLSAGEKPRELVSLQNYITELKQNQKWTKIK
;
A
#
# COMPACT_ATOMS: atom_id res chain seq x y z
N MET A 1 -18.02 -58.61 36.89
CA MET A 1 -16.93 -57.62 36.61
C MET A 1 -17.10 -57.17 35.16
N LYS A 2 -17.59 -55.96 34.98
CA LYS A 2 -17.96 -55.42 33.65
C LYS A 2 -16.93 -54.35 33.33
N TYR A 3 -16.11 -54.59 32.29
CA TYR A 3 -15.16 -53.61 31.78
C TYR A 3 -15.89 -52.67 30.79
N LEU A 4 -16.08 -51.42 31.19
CA LEU A 4 -16.63 -50.38 30.37
C LEU A 4 -15.46 -49.72 29.60
N LEU A 5 -15.26 -50.09 28.33
CA LEU A 5 -14.30 -49.45 27.45
C LEU A 5 -14.88 -48.10 27.00
N GLY A 6 -14.36 -47.03 27.55
CA GLY A 6 -14.62 -45.68 27.08
C GLY A 6 -13.89 -45.42 25.77
N PHE A 7 -14.63 -45.30 24.67
CA PHE A 7 -14.09 -44.89 23.36
C PHE A 7 -14.03 -43.34 23.32
N LEU A 8 -12.86 -42.78 23.62
CA LEU A 8 -12.63 -41.35 23.46
C LEU A 8 -12.46 -41.05 21.97
N ALA A 9 -13.51 -40.51 21.35
CA ALA A 9 -13.46 -40.01 20.00
C ALA A 9 -12.66 -38.71 19.99
N PHE A 10 -11.43 -38.75 19.49
CA PHE A 10 -10.59 -37.59 19.24
C PHE A 10 -11.09 -36.88 17.98
N ILE A 11 -11.97 -35.90 18.15
CA ILE A 11 -12.39 -35.03 17.04
C ILE A 11 -11.25 -34.07 16.75
N GLY A 12 -10.40 -34.44 15.79
CA GLY A 12 -9.40 -33.58 15.22
C GLY A 12 -10.05 -32.41 14.50
N ILE A 13 -9.99 -31.22 15.07
CA ILE A 13 -10.40 -30.00 14.41
C ILE A 13 -9.37 -29.71 13.32
N ILE A 14 -9.66 -30.13 12.09
CA ILE A 14 -8.88 -29.74 10.92
C ILE A 14 -9.20 -28.24 10.69
N SER A 15 -8.36 -27.37 11.26
CA SER A 15 -8.39 -25.94 10.96
C SER A 15 -7.94 -25.76 9.51
N CYS A 16 -8.91 -25.75 8.60
CA CYS A 16 -8.67 -25.43 7.21
C CYS A 16 -8.34 -23.92 7.14
N SER A 17 -7.06 -23.58 7.15
CA SER A 17 -6.61 -22.24 6.87
C SER A 17 -6.89 -21.95 5.40
N THR A 18 -8.08 -21.44 5.10
CA THR A 18 -8.39 -20.86 3.79
C THR A 18 -7.49 -19.65 3.62
N SER A 19 -6.47 -19.77 2.79
CA SER A 19 -5.74 -18.62 2.29
C SER A 19 -6.74 -17.78 1.49
N GLN A 20 -7.23 -16.69 2.07
CA GLN A 20 -8.07 -15.74 1.33
C GLN A 20 -7.25 -15.21 0.16
N VAL A 21 -7.68 -15.60 -1.05
CA VAL A 21 -7.12 -14.99 -2.27
C VAL A 21 -7.42 -13.50 -2.19
N SER A 22 -6.38 -12.69 -2.17
CA SER A 22 -6.55 -11.23 -2.13
C SER A 22 -7.37 -10.77 -3.33
N LYS A 23 -8.32 -9.86 -3.14
CA LYS A 23 -9.07 -9.20 -4.21
C LYS A 23 -8.15 -8.44 -5.17
N TYR A 24 -6.99 -8.05 -4.71
CA TYR A 24 -6.03 -7.21 -5.41
C TYR A 24 -4.79 -8.00 -5.74
N SER A 25 -4.37 -7.97 -6.99
CA SER A 25 -3.11 -8.57 -7.45
C SER A 25 -1.92 -7.65 -7.19
N LYS A 26 -2.16 -6.32 -7.26
CA LYS A 26 -1.13 -5.30 -7.08
C LYS A 26 -1.74 -3.95 -6.69
N ILE A 27 -1.10 -3.26 -5.78
CA ILE A 27 -1.38 -1.86 -5.41
C ILE A 27 -0.10 -1.07 -5.68
N GLU A 28 -0.19 -0.02 -6.48
CA GLU A 28 0.94 0.82 -6.87
C GLU A 28 0.58 2.28 -6.68
N TYR A 29 1.46 3.02 -6.03
CA TYR A 29 1.33 4.45 -5.83
C TYR A 29 2.63 5.14 -6.21
N GLU A 30 2.54 6.07 -7.15
CA GLU A 30 3.65 6.83 -7.68
C GLU A 30 3.44 8.31 -7.41
N VAL A 31 4.46 8.99 -6.91
CA VAL A 31 4.45 10.41 -6.60
C VAL A 31 5.54 11.08 -7.40
N GLY A 32 5.13 12.01 -8.26
CA GLY A 32 6.01 12.81 -9.09
C GLY A 32 6.51 14.08 -8.40
N PRO A 33 7.38 14.84 -9.08
CA PRO A 33 7.93 16.07 -8.55
C PRO A 33 6.88 17.16 -8.36
N CYS A 34 7.21 18.15 -7.54
CA CYS A 34 6.51 19.43 -7.42
C CYS A 34 7.49 20.58 -7.62
N PHE A 35 6.99 21.77 -7.60
CA PHE A 35 7.85 22.96 -7.52
C PHE A 35 8.34 23.14 -6.07
N GLY A 36 9.40 22.40 -5.70
CA GLY A 36 9.98 22.42 -4.36
C GLY A 36 10.57 21.08 -3.92
N PHE A 37 10.50 20.78 -2.63
CA PHE A 37 11.09 19.60 -1.98
C PHE A 37 10.05 18.49 -1.75
N CYS A 38 9.32 18.09 -2.79
CA CYS A 38 8.41 16.95 -2.68
C CYS A 38 9.16 15.64 -2.90
N PRO A 39 8.89 14.60 -2.09
CA PRO A 39 9.48 13.29 -2.31
C PRO A 39 8.98 12.68 -3.61
N VAL A 40 9.91 12.17 -4.44
CA VAL A 40 9.61 11.46 -5.68
C VAL A 40 9.86 9.98 -5.47
N TYR A 41 8.83 9.16 -5.58
CA TYR A 41 8.94 7.72 -5.35
C TYR A 41 7.81 6.94 -5.99
N LYS A 42 8.03 5.64 -6.13
CA LYS A 42 6.99 4.68 -6.45
C LYS A 42 7.04 3.53 -5.44
N ILE A 43 5.89 3.20 -4.85
CA ILE A 43 5.73 2.02 -4.02
C ILE A 43 4.79 1.03 -4.73
N THR A 44 5.21 -0.22 -4.81
CA THR A 44 4.44 -1.32 -5.40
C THR A 44 4.30 -2.42 -4.36
N ILE A 45 3.07 -2.87 -4.09
CA ILE A 45 2.76 -3.92 -3.12
C ILE A 45 1.96 -5.01 -3.84
N ASP A 46 2.43 -6.25 -3.79
CA ASP A 46 1.74 -7.39 -4.39
C ASP A 46 0.84 -8.13 -3.38
N ASN A 47 0.07 -9.10 -3.87
CA ASN A 47 -0.83 -9.93 -3.06
C ASN A 47 -0.12 -10.87 -2.08
N ASN A 48 1.20 -11.06 -2.22
CA ASN A 48 2.05 -11.79 -1.28
C ASN A 48 2.66 -10.86 -0.23
N ARG A 49 2.22 -9.61 -0.17
CA ARG A 49 2.71 -8.56 0.72
C ARG A 49 4.16 -8.13 0.44
N LYS A 50 4.73 -8.57 -0.66
CA LYS A 50 6.05 -8.07 -1.07
C LYS A 50 5.91 -6.65 -1.58
N ALA A 51 6.73 -5.76 -1.03
CA ALA A 51 6.77 -4.37 -1.40
C ALA A 51 8.10 -4.00 -2.04
N ILE A 52 8.04 -3.15 -3.06
CA ILE A 52 9.19 -2.51 -3.69
C ILE A 52 8.97 -1.01 -3.58
N LEU A 53 9.98 -0.29 -3.10
CA LEU A 53 10.03 1.16 -3.05
C LEU A 53 11.17 1.63 -3.95
N GLU A 54 10.81 2.33 -5.02
CA GLU A 54 11.74 3.05 -5.89
C GLU A 54 11.71 4.51 -5.44
N ALA A 55 12.75 4.94 -4.73
CA ALA A 55 12.84 6.29 -4.16
C ALA A 55 13.93 7.07 -4.91
N GLU A 56 13.54 8.19 -5.51
CA GLU A 56 14.45 9.04 -6.27
C GLU A 56 15.08 10.09 -5.34
N HIS A 57 14.46 11.24 -5.16
CA HIS A 57 15.02 12.33 -4.35
C HIS A 57 13.98 12.85 -3.34
N PHE A 58 14.46 13.58 -2.34
CA PHE A 58 13.67 14.11 -1.24
C PHE A 58 12.92 13.03 -0.44
N ASN A 59 13.42 11.79 -0.47
CA ASN A 59 12.95 10.72 0.39
C ASN A 59 13.90 10.58 1.57
N PHE A 60 13.42 10.87 2.77
CA PHE A 60 14.22 10.81 3.99
C PHE A 60 13.93 9.53 4.77
N SER A 61 14.94 9.01 5.48
CA SER A 61 14.74 7.93 6.44
C SER A 61 14.03 8.46 7.67
N GLU A 62 13.15 7.65 8.25
CA GLU A 62 12.51 7.82 9.55
C GLU A 62 12.28 9.27 10.03
N GLY A 63 11.09 9.81 9.76
CA GLY A 63 10.68 11.10 10.29
C GLY A 63 11.50 12.31 9.82
N GLY A 64 12.40 12.09 8.86
CA GLY A 64 13.16 13.15 8.25
C GLY A 64 12.26 14.20 7.62
N SER A 65 12.49 15.46 7.95
CA SER A 65 11.84 16.59 7.31
C SER A 65 12.60 16.99 6.04
N LYS A 66 12.00 17.85 5.22
CA LYS A 66 12.68 18.46 4.09
C LYS A 66 13.98 19.20 4.47
N ASP A 67 14.13 19.54 5.73
CA ASP A 67 15.28 20.25 6.26
C ASP A 67 16.38 19.30 6.76
N ASP A 68 16.09 18.00 6.92
CA ASP A 68 17.07 16.96 7.29
C ASP A 68 17.58 16.23 6.05
N LEU A 69 18.50 16.85 5.34
CA LEU A 69 19.17 16.28 4.17
C LEU A 69 20.28 15.28 4.54
N SER A 70 20.52 15.04 5.83
CA SER A 70 21.63 14.21 6.29
C SER A 70 21.41 12.70 6.07
N LYS A 71 20.15 12.26 5.88
CA LYS A 71 19.77 10.84 5.74
C LYS A 71 18.80 10.62 4.58
N PRO A 72 19.21 10.93 3.34
CA PRO A 72 18.36 10.69 2.18
C PRO A 72 18.15 9.18 2.00
N ARG A 73 16.92 8.81 1.62
CA ARG A 73 16.59 7.46 1.23
C ARG A 73 16.38 7.45 -0.28
N GLU A 74 17.42 7.12 -1.02
CA GLU A 74 17.42 7.05 -2.48
C GLU A 74 17.87 5.66 -2.95
N GLY A 75 17.25 5.18 -4.03
CA GLY A 75 17.50 3.87 -4.62
C GLY A 75 16.28 2.96 -4.58
N THR A 76 16.50 1.66 -4.79
CA THR A 76 15.45 0.65 -4.77
C THR A 76 15.54 -0.18 -3.50
N PHE A 77 14.41 -0.33 -2.83
CA PHE A 77 14.29 -1.05 -1.56
C PHE A 77 13.19 -2.12 -1.67
N THR A 78 13.32 -3.16 -0.87
CA THR A 78 12.30 -4.20 -0.71
C THR A 78 11.94 -4.40 0.75
N ALA A 79 10.67 -4.76 0.99
CA ALA A 79 10.16 -5.14 2.30
C ALA A 79 9.06 -6.19 2.16
N THR A 80 8.72 -6.84 3.26
CA THR A 80 7.48 -7.62 3.38
C THR A 80 6.58 -6.89 4.36
N ILE A 81 5.45 -6.39 3.87
CA ILE A 81 4.46 -5.69 4.67
C ILE A 81 3.87 -6.65 5.71
N SER A 82 3.66 -6.22 6.95
CA SER A 82 3.03 -7.04 7.98
C SER A 82 1.63 -7.50 7.51
N LYS A 83 1.14 -8.59 8.07
CA LYS A 83 -0.21 -9.08 7.72
C LYS A 83 -1.28 -8.06 8.09
N GLU A 84 -1.10 -7.43 9.23
CA GLU A 84 -1.99 -6.41 9.80
C GLU A 84 -2.03 -5.16 8.91
N ASP A 85 -0.86 -4.65 8.53
CA ASP A 85 -0.75 -3.48 7.64
C ASP A 85 -1.33 -3.76 6.25
N TYR A 86 -1.09 -4.96 5.72
CA TYR A 86 -1.64 -5.34 4.42
C TYR A 86 -3.17 -5.48 4.45
N GLN A 87 -3.72 -6.08 5.53
CA GLN A 87 -5.16 -6.17 5.70
C GLN A 87 -5.81 -4.79 5.81
N LYS A 88 -5.21 -3.88 6.57
CA LYS A 88 -5.65 -2.49 6.67
C LYS A 88 -5.59 -1.78 5.32
N LEU A 89 -4.52 -1.98 4.53
CA LEU A 89 -4.42 -1.43 3.19
C LEU A 89 -5.56 -1.91 2.28
N VAL A 90 -5.84 -3.22 2.28
CA VAL A 90 -6.93 -3.83 1.51
C VAL A 90 -8.29 -3.25 1.93
N GLU A 91 -8.54 -3.13 3.24
CA GLU A 91 -9.77 -2.52 3.77
C GLU A 91 -9.92 -1.06 3.32
N MET A 92 -8.84 -0.28 3.32
CA MET A 92 -8.89 1.11 2.87
C MET A 92 -9.14 1.24 1.37
N VAL A 93 -8.60 0.32 0.55
CA VAL A 93 -8.91 0.26 -0.89
C VAL A 93 -10.38 -0.11 -1.12
N ASP A 94 -10.91 -1.05 -0.33
CA ASP A 94 -12.34 -1.44 -0.37
C ASP A 94 -13.24 -0.26 0.02
N ASN A 95 -12.93 0.43 1.12
CA ASN A 95 -13.71 1.57 1.63
C ASN A 95 -13.69 2.77 0.68
N ALA A 96 -12.59 2.96 -0.05
CA ALA A 96 -12.49 4.00 -1.06
C ALA A 96 -13.29 3.69 -2.33
N ASP A 97 -13.84 2.48 -2.47
CA ASP A 97 -14.59 2.01 -3.65
C ASP A 97 -13.90 2.36 -4.97
N VAL A 98 -12.61 1.99 -5.05
CA VAL A 98 -11.68 2.46 -6.09
C VAL A 98 -12.20 2.22 -7.51
N ARG A 99 -12.98 1.16 -7.74
CA ARG A 99 -13.53 0.86 -9.08
C ARG A 99 -14.45 1.97 -9.59
N ASN A 100 -15.20 2.60 -8.71
CA ASN A 100 -16.22 3.60 -9.03
C ASN A 100 -15.71 5.04 -8.93
N LEU A 101 -14.46 5.23 -8.52
CA LEU A 101 -13.84 6.56 -8.49
C LEU A 101 -13.62 7.11 -9.91
N LYS A 102 -13.58 8.44 -10.02
CA LYS A 102 -13.13 9.13 -11.26
C LYS A 102 -11.69 8.75 -11.57
N ASP A 103 -11.30 8.84 -12.83
CA ASP A 103 -9.91 8.55 -13.25
C ASP A 103 -8.97 9.73 -12.96
N SER A 104 -9.49 10.91 -12.61
CA SER A 104 -8.68 12.09 -12.32
C SER A 104 -9.32 12.98 -11.25
N TYR A 105 -8.46 13.46 -10.34
CA TYR A 105 -8.71 14.45 -9.29
C TYR A 105 -7.60 15.51 -9.33
N ILE A 106 -7.48 16.18 -10.46
CA ILE A 106 -6.48 17.23 -10.70
C ILE A 106 -7.20 18.60 -10.76
N ASP A 107 -6.69 19.58 -10.04
CA ASP A 107 -7.03 20.99 -10.26
C ASP A 107 -5.94 21.62 -11.12
N GLU A 108 -6.22 21.83 -12.40
CA GLU A 108 -5.26 22.38 -13.38
C GLU A 108 -4.86 23.83 -13.08
N ARG A 109 -5.61 24.52 -12.22
CA ARG A 109 -5.27 25.90 -11.80
C ARG A 109 -4.09 25.91 -10.81
N ILE A 110 -3.77 24.77 -10.21
CA ILE A 110 -2.67 24.61 -9.25
C ILE A 110 -1.55 23.85 -9.92
N MET A 111 -0.60 24.57 -10.51
CA MET A 111 0.46 23.97 -11.34
C MET A 111 1.65 23.45 -10.50
N ASP A 112 1.82 23.97 -9.29
CA ASP A 112 3.00 23.69 -8.45
C ASP A 112 2.83 22.43 -7.58
N ALA A 113 1.62 21.84 -7.54
CA ALA A 113 1.35 20.66 -6.74
C ALA A 113 1.92 19.38 -7.38
N SER A 114 2.47 18.51 -6.55
CA SER A 114 2.88 17.17 -6.99
C SER A 114 1.69 16.42 -7.59
N LYS A 115 1.94 15.74 -8.70
CA LYS A 115 1.00 14.77 -9.28
C LYS A 115 1.36 13.39 -8.78
N SER A 116 0.35 12.57 -8.55
CA SER A 116 0.54 11.17 -8.19
C SER A 116 -0.46 10.28 -8.92
N ASP A 117 -0.09 9.02 -9.10
CA ASP A 117 -0.90 7.99 -9.72
C ASP A 117 -1.15 6.85 -8.74
N LEU A 118 -2.40 6.52 -8.51
CA LEU A 118 -2.80 5.30 -7.81
C LEU A 118 -3.27 4.27 -8.85
N ARG A 119 -2.59 3.12 -8.91
CA ARG A 119 -2.92 2.04 -9.84
C ARG A 119 -3.23 0.77 -9.06
N ILE A 120 -4.43 0.23 -9.26
CA ILE A 120 -4.90 -0.99 -8.60
C ILE A 120 -5.11 -2.07 -9.65
N GLY A 121 -4.41 -3.18 -9.50
CA GLY A 121 -4.66 -4.42 -10.24
C GLY A 121 -5.57 -5.33 -9.41
N PHE A 122 -6.64 -5.84 -10.01
CA PHE A 122 -7.58 -6.74 -9.37
C PHE A 122 -7.26 -8.20 -9.71
N SER A 123 -7.70 -9.13 -8.88
CA SER A 123 -7.50 -10.58 -9.10
C SER A 123 -8.24 -11.11 -10.32
N ASP A 124 -9.28 -10.40 -10.80
CA ASP A 124 -9.98 -10.71 -12.04
C ASP A 124 -9.27 -10.25 -13.32
N GLY A 125 -8.05 -9.70 -13.20
CA GLY A 125 -7.24 -9.19 -14.29
C GLY A 125 -7.55 -7.75 -14.71
N THR A 126 -8.60 -7.14 -14.18
CA THR A 126 -8.92 -5.74 -14.47
C THR A 126 -7.98 -4.79 -13.73
N LYS A 127 -7.92 -3.53 -14.17
CA LYS A 127 -7.08 -2.49 -13.58
C LYS A 127 -7.85 -1.19 -13.45
N LYS A 128 -7.50 -0.41 -12.43
CA LYS A 128 -7.95 0.98 -12.26
C LYS A 128 -6.73 1.87 -12.10
N SER A 129 -6.72 3.01 -12.77
CA SER A 129 -5.70 4.05 -12.62
C SER A 129 -6.40 5.36 -12.28
N ILE A 130 -5.88 6.09 -11.29
CA ILE A 130 -6.44 7.35 -10.81
C ILE A 130 -5.30 8.35 -10.70
N GLN A 131 -5.44 9.45 -11.42
CA GLN A 131 -4.51 10.59 -11.34
C GLN A 131 -4.95 11.55 -10.24
N LEU A 132 -4.01 11.96 -9.43
CA LEU A 132 -4.25 12.73 -8.21
C LEU A 132 -3.32 13.94 -8.16
N SER A 133 -3.86 15.09 -7.75
CA SER A 133 -3.09 16.28 -7.42
C SER A 133 -3.87 17.13 -6.40
N ALA A 134 -3.90 18.44 -6.57
CA ALA A 134 -4.59 19.37 -5.68
C ALA A 134 -6.13 19.35 -5.79
N GLY A 135 -6.72 18.61 -6.73
CA GLY A 135 -8.17 18.51 -6.89
C GLY A 135 -8.87 17.94 -5.66
N GLU A 136 -10.13 18.31 -5.49
CA GLU A 136 -10.98 17.79 -4.42
C GLU A 136 -11.20 16.28 -4.58
N LYS A 137 -10.97 15.53 -3.49
CA LYS A 137 -11.00 14.05 -3.44
C LYS A 137 -11.97 13.57 -2.37
N PRO A 138 -12.60 12.39 -2.54
CA PRO A 138 -13.30 11.71 -1.45
C PRO A 138 -12.36 11.49 -0.25
N ARG A 139 -12.92 11.59 0.95
CA ARG A 139 -12.16 11.45 2.20
C ARG A 139 -11.45 10.11 2.32
N GLU A 140 -12.10 9.05 1.88
CA GLU A 140 -11.57 7.68 1.91
C GLU A 140 -10.35 7.55 1.00
N LEU A 141 -10.37 8.20 -0.18
CA LEU A 141 -9.23 8.22 -1.09
C LEU A 141 -8.03 9.00 -0.48
N VAL A 142 -8.29 10.12 0.19
CA VAL A 142 -7.24 10.88 0.92
C VAL A 142 -6.65 10.01 2.03
N SER A 143 -7.49 9.30 2.78
CA SER A 143 -7.03 8.41 3.86
C SER A 143 -6.17 7.26 3.31
N LEU A 144 -6.54 6.68 2.18
CA LEU A 144 -5.75 5.66 1.49
C LEU A 144 -4.38 6.18 1.05
N GLN A 145 -4.32 7.38 0.44
CA GLN A 145 -3.05 8.02 0.04
C GLN A 145 -2.12 8.22 1.25
N ASN A 146 -2.67 8.75 2.35
CA ASN A 146 -1.90 8.98 3.57
C ASN A 146 -1.36 7.66 4.13
N TYR A 147 -2.17 6.61 4.15
CA TYR A 147 -1.75 5.32 4.66
C TYR A 147 -0.63 4.68 3.81
N ILE A 148 -0.71 4.77 2.49
CA ILE A 148 0.38 4.30 1.62
C ILE A 148 1.67 5.08 1.90
N THR A 149 1.58 6.37 2.16
CA THR A 149 2.71 7.21 2.54
C THR A 149 3.30 6.81 3.91
N GLU A 150 2.45 6.44 4.87
CA GLU A 150 2.89 5.88 6.16
C GLU A 150 3.63 4.56 5.96
N LEU A 151 3.13 3.65 5.12
CA LEU A 151 3.81 2.40 4.81
C LEU A 151 5.20 2.62 4.22
N LYS A 152 5.37 3.65 3.39
CA LYS A 152 6.70 4.04 2.89
C LYS A 152 7.67 4.38 4.02
N GLN A 153 7.18 4.95 5.12
CA GLN A 153 8.02 5.41 6.23
C GLN A 153 8.29 4.32 7.28
N ASN A 154 7.28 3.52 7.63
CA ASN A 154 7.29 2.66 8.82
C ASN A 154 7.70 1.20 8.58
N GLN A 155 7.93 0.78 7.33
CA GLN A 155 8.35 -0.60 7.04
C GLN A 155 9.86 -0.80 7.18
N LYS A 156 10.27 -2.05 7.46
CA LYS A 156 11.69 -2.44 7.50
C LYS A 156 12.21 -2.65 6.07
N TRP A 157 12.63 -1.56 5.45
CA TRP A 157 13.15 -1.57 4.09
C TRP A 157 14.60 -2.05 4.03
N THR A 158 14.89 -2.94 3.06
CA THR A 158 16.23 -3.37 2.72
C THR A 158 16.59 -2.83 1.34
N LYS A 159 17.69 -2.07 1.24
CA LYS A 159 18.18 -1.53 -0.03
C LYS A 159 18.71 -2.66 -0.92
N ILE A 160 18.32 -2.65 -2.21
CA ILE A 160 18.74 -3.63 -3.23
C ILE A 160 19.45 -2.99 -4.42
N LYS A 161 19.34 -1.68 -4.58
CA LYS A 161 20.09 -0.86 -5.54
C LYS A 161 20.34 0.53 -4.97
#